data_3a1fd6302d5646e24603a0c29f931649
#
_entry.id   3a1fd6302d5646e24603a0c29f931649
#
_cell.length_a   1.000
_cell.length_b   1.000
_cell.length_c   1.000
_cell.angle_alpha   90.00
_cell.angle_beta   90.00
_cell.angle_gamma   90.00
#
_symmetry.space_group_name_H-M   'P 1'
#
loop_
_entity.id
_entity.type
_entity.pdbx_description
1 polymer ?
#
loop_
_entity_poly.entity_id
_entity_poly.type
_entity_poly.pdbx_seq_one_letter_code
_entity_poly.pdbx_strand_id
1 'polypeptide(L)'
;MPEIKIKKINVSILGATGLVGQNLINIIINHPWFNIVDLAASKNSTGKPFYDRVKSDWNSFNPLPNRIRQLILRDAKDIDNIPKNVDCVFCAISLPEKSKIKELELNYARRGYPVISNNSANRTDKEIPMIIPEINPEHSSVIPYQQKIHNFPKTGFIAVKPNCSIQSYLIAIHALIKAGYPISKVQVSTLQALSGAGQTGLNSKNFKKNVVPFIKGEEEKTINEPLKILGSISKNGIKNISEIEFSATCTRVPVIIGHTAIVHASFKNEIPSIKQALSILKNYKSPVKQFDLPTSPKHPIVYLDQIDRPQPKIDSSLENGMPVSIGRLSKDKFFDIKFIGLSNNIIRGASGGAIQMAELLIKQGFINVG
;
A
#
# COMPACT_ATOMS: atom_id res chain seq x y z
N MET A 1 28.02 15.27 -8.41
CA MET A 1 27.55 15.83 -7.11
C MET A 1 27.93 14.83 -6.05
N PRO A 2 28.50 15.22 -4.89
CA PRO A 2 28.79 14.26 -3.83
C PRO A 2 27.48 13.61 -3.38
N GLU A 3 27.47 12.27 -3.28
CA GLU A 3 26.38 11.53 -2.64
C GLU A 3 26.26 12.04 -1.20
N ILE A 4 25.18 12.77 -0.93
CA ILE A 4 24.81 13.10 0.43
C ILE A 4 24.49 11.74 1.09
N LYS A 5 25.42 11.21 1.89
CA LYS A 5 25.17 10.03 2.73
C LYS A 5 24.02 10.38 3.68
N ILE A 6 22.79 10.06 3.30
CA ILE A 6 21.63 10.20 4.17
C ILE A 6 21.90 9.27 5.36
N LYS A 7 21.93 9.83 6.57
CA LYS A 7 21.98 9.03 7.81
C LYS A 7 20.76 8.09 7.77
N LYS A 8 20.99 6.79 7.95
CA LYS A 8 19.90 5.82 7.86
C LYS A 8 18.86 6.06 8.96
N ILE A 9 17.59 6.04 8.57
CA ILE A 9 16.43 6.12 9.45
C ILE A 9 16.25 4.77 10.13
N ASN A 10 16.28 4.76 11.45
CA ASN A 10 16.08 3.56 12.24
C ASN A 10 14.58 3.25 12.38
N VAL A 11 14.20 2.05 12.01
CA VAL A 11 12.81 1.65 12.00
C VAL A 11 12.49 0.50 12.95
N SER A 12 11.27 0.58 13.51
CA SER A 12 10.61 -0.51 14.21
C SER A 12 9.55 -1.12 13.29
N ILE A 13 9.39 -2.44 13.30
CA ILE A 13 8.36 -3.14 12.53
C ILE A 13 7.42 -3.88 13.47
N LEU A 14 6.17 -3.41 13.57
CA LEU A 14 5.12 -4.05 14.34
C LEU A 14 4.40 -5.10 13.48
N GLY A 15 4.30 -6.32 13.99
CA GLY A 15 3.78 -7.46 13.23
C GLY A 15 4.87 -8.12 12.37
N ALA A 16 6.12 -8.07 12.81
CA ALA A 16 7.30 -8.55 12.10
C ALA A 16 7.22 -10.02 11.64
N THR A 17 6.51 -10.87 12.38
CA THR A 17 6.37 -12.31 12.10
C THR A 17 5.29 -12.64 11.07
N GLY A 18 4.42 -11.68 10.73
CA GLY A 18 3.38 -11.85 9.72
C GLY A 18 3.91 -11.71 8.29
N LEU A 19 3.12 -12.14 7.30
CA LEU A 19 3.52 -12.11 5.88
C LEU A 19 3.97 -10.71 5.41
N VAL A 20 3.22 -9.66 5.75
CA VAL A 20 3.57 -8.27 5.37
C VAL A 20 4.81 -7.80 6.13
N GLY A 21 4.93 -8.11 7.44
CA GLY A 21 6.09 -7.77 8.24
C GLY A 21 7.38 -8.42 7.72
N GLN A 22 7.34 -9.69 7.37
CA GLN A 22 8.49 -10.40 6.76
C GLN A 22 8.89 -9.77 5.41
N ASN A 23 7.92 -9.37 4.58
CA ASN A 23 8.21 -8.68 3.32
C ASN A 23 8.76 -7.25 3.53
N LEU A 24 8.29 -6.50 4.55
CA LEU A 24 8.92 -5.23 4.95
C LEU A 24 10.40 -5.45 5.31
N ILE A 25 10.69 -6.44 6.16
CA ILE A 25 12.06 -6.79 6.55
C ILE A 25 12.90 -7.12 5.31
N ASN A 26 12.38 -7.96 4.41
CA ASN A 26 13.08 -8.38 3.20
C ASN A 26 13.47 -7.21 2.29
N ILE A 27 12.61 -6.20 2.14
CA ILE A 27 12.92 -5.01 1.33
C ILE A 27 13.89 -4.09 2.09
N ILE A 28 13.66 -3.85 3.38
CA ILE A 28 14.43 -2.90 4.19
C ILE A 28 15.87 -3.38 4.44
N ILE A 29 16.14 -4.67 4.48
CA ILE A 29 17.50 -5.21 4.67
C ILE A 29 18.52 -4.57 3.72
N ASN A 30 18.16 -4.37 2.46
CA ASN A 30 19.01 -3.81 1.42
C ASN A 30 18.65 -2.36 1.06
N HIS A 31 17.77 -1.72 1.83
CA HIS A 31 17.29 -0.38 1.53
C HIS A 31 18.34 0.69 1.84
N PRO A 32 18.57 1.68 0.96
CA PRO A 32 19.60 2.70 1.19
C PRO A 32 19.28 3.62 2.36
N TRP A 33 18.00 3.90 2.67
CA TRP A 33 17.61 4.90 3.67
C TRP A 33 17.18 4.32 5.00
N PHE A 34 16.77 3.05 5.08
CA PHE A 34 16.25 2.46 6.32
C PHE A 34 17.21 1.47 6.97
N ASN A 35 17.12 1.37 8.30
CA ASN A 35 17.84 0.41 9.11
C ASN A 35 16.90 -0.18 10.17
N ILE A 36 16.77 -1.50 10.21
CA ILE A 36 15.93 -2.17 11.21
C ILE A 36 16.67 -2.24 12.53
N VAL A 37 16.09 -1.68 13.59
CA VAL A 37 16.64 -1.70 14.95
C VAL A 37 15.71 -2.36 15.96
N ASP A 38 14.42 -2.51 15.63
CA ASP A 38 13.43 -3.14 16.49
C ASP A 38 12.41 -3.96 15.67
N LEU A 39 12.08 -5.12 16.20
CA LEU A 39 11.05 -6.01 15.67
C LEU A 39 10.07 -6.33 16.77
N ALA A 40 8.77 -6.04 16.54
CA ALA A 40 7.74 -6.31 17.51
C ALA A 40 6.64 -7.21 16.95
N ALA A 41 6.06 -8.02 17.80
CA ALA A 41 5.02 -8.97 17.47
C ALA A 41 3.96 -9.04 18.57
N SER A 42 3.01 -9.97 18.45
CA SER A 42 2.07 -10.27 19.53
C SER A 42 2.77 -10.93 20.72
N LYS A 43 2.17 -10.84 21.91
CA LYS A 43 2.66 -11.40 23.16
C LYS A 43 3.16 -12.85 23.05
N ASN A 44 2.51 -13.68 22.24
CA ASN A 44 2.89 -15.09 22.06
C ASN A 44 4.27 -15.30 21.40
N SER A 45 4.80 -14.28 20.75
CA SER A 45 6.11 -14.32 20.07
C SER A 45 7.20 -13.55 20.82
N THR A 46 6.84 -12.77 21.84
CA THR A 46 7.74 -11.91 22.62
C THR A 46 8.84 -12.68 23.35
N GLY A 47 10.02 -12.06 23.48
CA GLY A 47 11.16 -12.61 24.23
C GLY A 47 11.96 -13.67 23.48
N LYS A 48 11.63 -13.97 22.24
CA LYS A 48 12.34 -14.94 21.39
C LYS A 48 13.08 -14.25 20.26
N PRO A 49 14.21 -14.83 19.79
CA PRO A 49 14.87 -14.37 18.57
C PRO A 49 13.90 -14.40 17.39
N PHE A 50 13.95 -13.38 16.54
CA PHE A 50 13.06 -13.28 15.38
C PHE A 50 13.13 -14.53 14.49
N TYR A 51 14.34 -15.03 14.22
CA TYR A 51 14.53 -16.19 13.36
C TYR A 51 13.83 -17.44 13.87
N ASP A 52 13.80 -17.67 15.17
CA ASP A 52 13.13 -18.85 15.75
C ASP A 52 11.61 -18.87 15.49
N ARG A 53 11.05 -17.69 15.27
CA ARG A 53 9.59 -17.54 14.99
C ARG A 53 9.23 -17.62 13.52
N VAL A 54 10.19 -17.38 12.62
CA VAL A 54 9.88 -17.29 11.18
C VAL A 54 10.61 -18.34 10.34
N LYS A 55 11.53 -19.13 10.89
CA LYS A 55 12.37 -20.07 10.15
C LYS A 55 11.60 -21.07 9.28
N SER A 56 10.38 -21.48 9.68
CA SER A 56 9.50 -22.36 8.90
C SER A 56 8.73 -21.62 7.80
N ASP A 57 8.52 -20.32 7.94
CA ASP A 57 7.63 -19.51 7.11
C ASP A 57 8.39 -18.40 6.36
N TRP A 58 9.71 -18.31 6.54
CA TRP A 58 10.54 -17.32 5.83
C TRP A 58 10.67 -17.70 4.35
N ASN A 59 9.88 -17.06 3.51
CA ASN A 59 9.81 -17.31 2.07
C ASN A 59 10.55 -16.27 1.24
N SER A 60 11.48 -15.52 1.83
CA SER A 60 12.22 -14.49 1.12
C SER A 60 13.40 -15.08 0.33
N PHE A 61 13.68 -14.51 -0.84
CA PHE A 61 14.87 -14.80 -1.64
C PHE A 61 16.15 -14.26 -1.01
N ASN A 62 16.05 -13.28 -0.10
CA ASN A 62 17.20 -12.70 0.58
C ASN A 62 17.52 -13.45 1.87
N PRO A 63 18.78 -13.86 2.10
CA PRO A 63 19.19 -14.42 3.37
C PRO A 63 19.09 -13.36 4.47
N LEU A 64 18.55 -13.75 5.63
CA LEU A 64 18.47 -12.88 6.80
C LEU A 64 19.87 -12.62 7.35
N PRO A 65 20.31 -11.34 7.47
CA PRO A 65 21.54 -10.99 8.18
C PRO A 65 21.51 -11.45 9.64
N ASN A 66 22.65 -11.89 10.19
CA ASN A 66 22.73 -12.37 11.57
C ASN A 66 22.18 -11.35 12.59
N ARG A 67 22.45 -10.05 12.40
CA ARG A 67 21.92 -8.99 13.26
C ARG A 67 20.39 -8.99 13.34
N ILE A 68 19.69 -9.28 12.23
CA ILE A 68 18.22 -9.34 12.19
C ILE A 68 17.72 -10.66 12.78
N ARG A 69 18.39 -11.78 12.47
CA ARG A 69 18.03 -13.10 13.02
C ARG A 69 18.01 -13.13 14.54
N GLN A 70 18.93 -12.41 15.18
CA GLN A 70 19.11 -12.39 16.62
C GLN A 70 18.31 -11.31 17.36
N LEU A 71 17.62 -10.40 16.65
CA LEU A 71 16.75 -9.43 17.28
C LEU A 71 15.69 -10.14 18.12
N ILE A 72 15.62 -9.78 19.39
CA ILE A 72 14.60 -10.29 20.31
C ILE A 72 13.27 -9.56 20.01
N LEU A 73 12.23 -10.32 19.79
CA LEU A 73 10.90 -9.79 19.53
C LEU A 73 10.34 -9.10 20.77
N ARG A 74 10.01 -7.81 20.65
CA ARG A 74 9.31 -7.03 21.66
C ARG A 74 7.79 -7.23 21.53
N ASP A 75 7.05 -7.05 22.62
CA ASP A 75 5.58 -6.93 22.52
C ASP A 75 5.24 -5.60 21.83
N ALA A 76 4.44 -5.66 20.77
CA ALA A 76 4.02 -4.47 20.05
C ALA A 76 3.24 -3.46 20.91
N LYS A 77 2.65 -3.90 22.02
CA LYS A 77 1.96 -3.04 22.98
C LYS A 77 2.89 -2.36 24.00
N ASP A 78 4.09 -2.86 24.12
CA ASP A 78 5.11 -2.33 25.04
C ASP A 78 5.86 -1.17 24.37
N ILE A 79 5.22 0.00 24.35
CA ILE A 79 5.76 1.20 23.72
C ILE A 79 6.88 1.81 24.56
N ASP A 80 6.87 1.63 25.87
CA ASP A 80 7.85 2.22 26.79
C ASP A 80 9.24 1.62 26.60
N ASN A 81 9.33 0.38 26.15
CA ASN A 81 10.57 -0.34 25.88
C ASN A 81 10.98 -0.34 24.38
N ILE A 82 10.39 0.53 23.55
CA ILE A 82 10.90 0.73 22.19
C ILE A 82 12.30 1.37 22.24
N PRO A 83 13.29 0.93 21.43
CA PRO A 83 14.61 1.55 21.42
C PRO A 83 14.53 3.06 21.16
N LYS A 84 15.24 3.86 21.96
CA LYS A 84 15.22 5.34 21.90
C LYS A 84 15.65 5.92 20.54
N ASN A 85 16.39 5.14 19.77
CA ASN A 85 16.89 5.53 18.46
C ASN A 85 15.96 5.14 17.31
N VAL A 86 14.72 4.75 17.58
CA VAL A 86 13.72 4.51 16.52
C VAL A 86 13.18 5.84 16.02
N ASP A 87 13.28 6.07 14.72
CA ASP A 87 12.84 7.29 14.05
C ASP A 87 11.44 7.13 13.42
N CYS A 88 11.04 5.90 13.06
CA CYS A 88 9.78 5.61 12.36
C CYS A 88 9.29 4.19 12.66
N VAL A 89 7.98 4.00 12.63
CA VAL A 89 7.32 2.71 12.91
C VAL A 89 6.51 2.25 11.70
N PHE A 90 6.82 1.08 11.15
CA PHE A 90 5.96 0.38 10.20
C PHE A 90 4.98 -0.53 10.94
N CYS A 91 3.67 -0.34 10.73
CA CYS A 91 2.64 -1.12 11.39
C CYS A 91 1.95 -2.08 10.40
N ALA A 92 2.20 -3.38 10.60
CA ALA A 92 1.59 -4.48 9.85
C ALA A 92 1.01 -5.54 10.82
N ILE A 93 0.67 -5.12 12.03
CA ILE A 93 0.14 -6.03 13.05
C ILE A 93 -1.31 -6.42 12.73
N SER A 94 -1.66 -7.67 12.99
CA SER A 94 -3.03 -8.16 12.90
C SER A 94 -3.56 -8.41 14.31
N LEU A 95 -4.67 -7.76 14.63
CA LEU A 95 -5.42 -7.98 15.88
C LEU A 95 -6.88 -8.30 15.52
N PRO A 96 -7.59 -9.05 16.39
CA PRO A 96 -8.98 -9.41 16.12
C PRO A 96 -9.93 -8.22 15.93
N GLU A 97 -9.69 -7.13 16.67
CA GLU A 97 -10.52 -5.93 16.66
C GLU A 97 -9.77 -4.75 16.05
N LYS A 98 -10.40 -4.10 15.06
CA LYS A 98 -9.84 -2.88 14.41
C LYS A 98 -9.63 -1.74 15.42
N SER A 99 -10.49 -1.60 16.41
CA SER A 99 -10.39 -0.60 17.49
C SER A 99 -9.07 -0.71 18.26
N LYS A 100 -8.62 -1.93 18.54
CA LYS A 100 -7.33 -2.17 19.23
C LYS A 100 -6.13 -1.82 18.35
N ILE A 101 -6.24 -2.01 17.03
CA ILE A 101 -5.21 -1.56 16.09
C ILE A 101 -5.18 -0.03 16.06
N LYS A 102 -6.36 0.60 15.96
CA LYS A 102 -6.49 2.05 15.97
C LYS A 102 -5.86 2.67 17.21
N GLU A 103 -6.20 2.16 18.38
CA GLU A 103 -5.66 2.60 19.65
C GLU A 103 -4.13 2.43 19.73
N LEU A 104 -3.61 1.28 19.28
CA LEU A 104 -2.18 1.02 19.24
C LEU A 104 -1.45 2.06 18.39
N GLU A 105 -1.92 2.31 17.16
CA GLU A 105 -1.32 3.29 16.26
C GLU A 105 -1.37 4.72 16.82
N LEU A 106 -2.51 5.11 17.43
CA LEU A 106 -2.65 6.39 18.11
C LEU A 106 -1.67 6.53 19.29
N ASN A 107 -1.44 5.47 20.06
CA ASN A 107 -0.52 5.50 21.18
C ASN A 107 0.95 5.69 20.73
N TYR A 108 1.36 5.05 19.63
CA TYR A 108 2.68 5.30 19.03
C TYR A 108 2.82 6.76 18.55
N ALA A 109 1.79 7.28 17.85
CA ALA A 109 1.80 8.67 17.38
C ALA A 109 1.83 9.68 18.55
N ARG A 110 1.09 9.43 19.66
CA ARG A 110 1.15 10.25 20.89
C ARG A 110 2.52 10.27 21.55
N ARG A 111 3.32 9.20 21.39
CA ARG A 111 4.73 9.15 21.85
C ARG A 111 5.70 9.81 20.88
N GLY A 112 5.21 10.41 19.79
CA GLY A 112 6.02 11.14 18.82
C GLY A 112 6.57 10.31 17.67
N TYR A 113 6.12 9.06 17.51
CA TYR A 113 6.57 8.23 16.40
C TYR A 113 5.71 8.44 15.14
N PRO A 114 6.33 8.69 13.96
CA PRO A 114 5.67 8.52 12.68
C PRO A 114 5.23 7.07 12.50
N VAL A 115 3.94 6.82 12.26
CA VAL A 115 3.38 5.49 12.05
C VAL A 115 2.97 5.32 10.60
N ILE A 116 3.65 4.44 9.88
CA ILE A 116 3.37 4.05 8.50
C ILE A 116 2.57 2.75 8.54
N SER A 117 1.26 2.85 8.33
CA SER A 117 0.34 1.74 8.57
C SER A 117 -0.13 1.03 7.30
N ASN A 118 -0.07 -0.29 7.32
CA ASN A 118 -0.73 -1.16 6.33
C ASN A 118 -2.17 -1.52 6.73
N ASN A 119 -2.60 -1.16 7.93
CA ASN A 119 -3.88 -1.54 8.50
C ASN A 119 -5.04 -0.67 7.97
N SER A 120 -6.25 -1.23 8.06
CA SER A 120 -7.46 -0.51 7.63
C SER A 120 -8.13 0.30 8.74
N ALA A 121 -7.60 0.27 9.97
CA ALA A 121 -8.26 0.81 11.15
C ALA A 121 -8.50 2.34 11.10
N ASN A 122 -7.55 3.07 10.49
CA ASN A 122 -7.57 4.53 10.42
C ASN A 122 -7.85 5.06 8.99
N ARG A 123 -8.20 4.21 8.01
CA ARG A 123 -8.34 4.64 6.61
C ARG A 123 -9.50 5.58 6.36
N THR A 124 -10.58 5.47 7.13
CA THR A 124 -11.79 6.29 6.99
C THR A 124 -11.69 7.67 7.63
N ASP A 125 -10.72 7.88 8.52
CA ASP A 125 -10.57 9.14 9.25
C ASP A 125 -10.05 10.24 8.33
N LYS A 126 -10.79 11.33 8.20
CA LYS A 126 -10.50 12.41 7.24
C LYS A 126 -9.19 13.15 7.48
N GLU A 127 -8.72 13.17 8.73
CA GLU A 127 -7.47 13.79 9.16
C GLU A 127 -6.26 12.88 8.98
N ILE A 128 -6.47 11.59 8.69
CA ILE A 128 -5.38 10.64 8.48
C ILE A 128 -5.14 10.45 6.98
N PRO A 129 -3.97 10.84 6.45
CA PRO A 129 -3.70 10.71 5.03
C PRO A 129 -3.62 9.25 4.62
N MET A 130 -4.37 8.90 3.56
CA MET A 130 -4.29 7.62 2.88
C MET A 130 -3.62 7.84 1.53
N ILE A 131 -2.36 7.38 1.38
CA ILE A 131 -1.49 7.82 0.31
C ILE A 131 -1.12 6.68 -0.65
N ILE A 132 -1.25 6.97 -1.93
CA ILE A 132 -0.54 6.31 -3.03
C ILE A 132 0.39 7.37 -3.62
N PRO A 133 1.72 7.27 -3.46
CA PRO A 133 2.63 8.35 -3.85
C PRO A 133 2.45 8.85 -5.28
N GLU A 134 2.13 7.97 -6.21
CA GLU A 134 1.94 8.32 -7.61
C GLU A 134 0.58 8.96 -7.93
N ILE A 135 -0.34 9.03 -6.95
CA ILE A 135 -1.71 9.58 -7.16
C ILE A 135 -1.90 10.87 -6.37
N ASN A 136 -1.71 10.83 -5.05
CA ASN A 136 -2.08 11.89 -4.11
C ASN A 136 -0.99 12.22 -3.08
N PRO A 137 0.25 12.51 -3.49
CA PRO A 137 1.35 12.82 -2.57
C PRO A 137 1.07 14.04 -1.68
N GLU A 138 0.22 14.97 -2.14
CA GLU A 138 -0.18 16.18 -1.42
C GLU A 138 -1.07 15.90 -0.21
N HIS A 139 -1.71 14.73 -0.11
CA HIS A 139 -2.52 14.38 1.06
C HIS A 139 -1.72 14.33 2.36
N SER A 140 -0.40 14.21 2.31
CA SER A 140 0.48 14.36 3.47
C SER A 140 0.35 15.72 4.18
N SER A 141 -0.07 16.76 3.48
CA SER A 141 -0.26 18.10 4.05
C SER A 141 -1.37 18.20 5.11
N VAL A 142 -2.19 17.15 5.31
CA VAL A 142 -3.14 17.08 6.42
C VAL A 142 -2.48 16.68 7.75
N ILE A 143 -1.22 16.22 7.75
CA ILE A 143 -0.51 15.77 8.96
C ILE A 143 -0.50 16.84 10.05
N PRO A 144 -0.21 18.15 9.81
CA PRO A 144 -0.28 19.16 10.86
C PRO A 144 -1.68 19.33 11.47
N TYR A 145 -2.73 19.15 10.66
CA TYR A 145 -4.11 19.17 11.15
C TYR A 145 -4.40 17.95 12.03
N GLN A 146 -3.96 16.75 11.62
CA GLN A 146 -4.04 15.53 12.44
C GLN A 146 -3.34 15.72 13.79
N GLN A 147 -2.11 16.24 13.79
CA GLN A 147 -1.32 16.50 15.00
C GLN A 147 -2.07 17.43 15.96
N LYS A 148 -2.69 18.49 15.45
CA LYS A 148 -3.50 19.43 16.24
C LYS A 148 -4.70 18.75 16.88
N ILE A 149 -5.47 17.97 16.11
CA ILE A 149 -6.71 17.33 16.60
C ILE A 149 -6.42 16.28 17.68
N HIS A 150 -5.39 15.46 17.48
CA HIS A 150 -5.05 14.37 18.40
C HIS A 150 -4.07 14.77 19.49
N ASN A 151 -3.62 16.05 19.55
CA ASN A 151 -2.57 16.53 20.45
C ASN A 151 -1.28 15.72 20.34
N PHE A 152 -0.89 15.36 19.10
CA PHE A 152 0.36 14.67 18.87
C PHE A 152 1.54 15.64 18.92
N PRO A 153 2.73 15.18 19.38
CA PRO A 153 3.97 15.92 19.18
C PRO A 153 4.21 16.17 17.67
N LYS A 154 5.01 17.18 17.32
CA LYS A 154 5.33 17.54 15.92
C LYS A 154 5.92 16.38 15.10
N THR A 155 6.54 15.41 15.74
CA THR A 155 7.11 14.23 15.10
C THR A 155 6.12 13.09 14.95
N GLY A 156 5.06 13.05 15.77
CA GLY A 156 4.08 11.96 15.79
C GLY A 156 2.98 12.16 14.77
N PHE A 157 2.68 11.16 13.98
CA PHE A 157 1.55 11.12 13.07
C PHE A 157 1.26 9.68 12.61
N ILE A 158 0.12 9.50 11.95
CA ILE A 158 -0.25 8.25 11.26
C ILE A 158 -0.48 8.56 9.80
N ALA A 159 0.15 7.80 8.91
CA ALA A 159 -0.17 7.76 7.49
C ALA A 159 -0.50 6.31 7.09
N VAL A 160 -1.56 6.12 6.32
CA VAL A 160 -2.05 4.78 6.02
C VAL A 160 -1.94 4.46 4.54
N LYS A 161 -1.58 3.23 4.26
CA LYS A 161 -1.62 2.67 2.92
C LYS A 161 -3.03 2.15 2.60
N PRO A 162 -3.58 2.41 1.41
CA PRO A 162 -4.88 1.88 1.02
C PRO A 162 -4.89 0.36 0.79
N ASN A 163 -6.08 -0.18 0.57
CA ASN A 163 -6.31 -1.59 0.26
C ASN A 163 -5.47 -2.06 -0.93
N CYS A 164 -5.01 -3.32 -0.87
CA CYS A 164 -4.13 -3.89 -1.88
C CYS A 164 -4.81 -4.09 -3.25
N SER A 165 -6.11 -4.37 -3.29
CA SER A 165 -6.82 -4.59 -4.56
C SER A 165 -6.98 -3.30 -5.38
N ILE A 166 -7.13 -2.15 -4.72
CA ILE A 166 -7.25 -0.84 -5.37
C ILE A 166 -5.99 -0.49 -6.16
N GLN A 167 -4.83 -0.97 -5.73
CA GLN A 167 -3.55 -0.74 -6.40
C GLN A 167 -3.53 -1.28 -7.83
N SER A 168 -4.35 -2.28 -8.15
CA SER A 168 -4.35 -2.90 -9.48
C SER A 168 -4.97 -2.03 -10.59
N TYR A 169 -5.70 -0.94 -10.24
CA TYR A 169 -6.41 -0.17 -11.26
C TYR A 169 -6.48 1.34 -11.02
N LEU A 170 -6.43 1.81 -9.76
CA LEU A 170 -6.76 3.21 -9.47
C LEU A 170 -5.82 4.21 -10.13
N ILE A 171 -4.56 3.85 -10.32
CA ILE A 171 -3.60 4.71 -11.02
C ILE A 171 -3.98 4.94 -12.50
N ALA A 172 -4.59 3.94 -13.16
CA ALA A 172 -5.07 4.09 -14.53
C ALA A 172 -6.29 5.03 -14.60
N ILE A 173 -7.22 4.91 -13.66
CA ILE A 173 -8.35 5.83 -13.50
C ILE A 173 -7.84 7.26 -13.25
N HIS A 174 -6.89 7.42 -12.32
CA HIS A 174 -6.29 8.73 -12.03
C HIS A 174 -5.55 9.32 -13.25
N ALA A 175 -4.84 8.50 -14.03
CA ALA A 175 -4.14 8.96 -15.23
C ALA A 175 -5.09 9.58 -16.24
N LEU A 176 -6.25 8.96 -16.45
CA LEU A 176 -7.29 9.47 -17.36
C LEU A 176 -7.91 10.76 -16.84
N ILE A 177 -8.25 10.81 -15.54
CA ILE A 177 -8.78 12.03 -14.90
C ILE A 177 -7.78 13.19 -15.01
N LYS A 178 -6.51 12.94 -14.71
CA LYS A 178 -5.44 13.94 -14.77
C LYS A 178 -5.18 14.44 -16.18
N ALA A 179 -5.45 13.63 -17.19
CA ALA A 179 -5.35 14.01 -18.59
C ALA A 179 -6.56 14.83 -19.12
N GLY A 180 -7.52 15.17 -18.25
CA GLY A 180 -8.68 15.98 -18.61
C GLY A 180 -9.94 15.19 -19.01
N TYR A 181 -9.95 13.87 -18.75
CA TYR A 181 -11.11 13.00 -19.01
C TYR A 181 -11.75 12.58 -17.68
N PRO A 182 -12.64 13.41 -17.09
CA PRO A 182 -13.28 13.11 -15.81
C PRO A 182 -14.20 11.90 -15.93
N ILE A 183 -14.04 10.98 -14.98
CA ILE A 183 -14.81 9.74 -14.91
C ILE A 183 -16.03 9.96 -14.02
N SER A 184 -17.17 9.40 -14.40
CA SER A 184 -18.43 9.45 -13.64
C SER A 184 -18.74 8.13 -12.95
N LYS A 185 -18.42 6.99 -13.58
CA LYS A 185 -18.73 5.66 -13.05
C LYS A 185 -17.57 4.70 -13.24
N VAL A 186 -17.33 3.87 -12.23
CA VAL A 186 -16.35 2.77 -12.29
C VAL A 186 -17.02 1.52 -11.72
N GLN A 187 -17.08 0.49 -12.53
CA GLN A 187 -17.43 -0.86 -12.08
C GLN A 187 -16.17 -1.70 -12.09
N VAL A 188 -15.87 -2.35 -10.96
CA VAL A 188 -14.68 -3.18 -10.81
C VAL A 188 -15.00 -4.55 -10.24
N SER A 189 -14.54 -5.59 -10.92
CA SER A 189 -14.52 -6.95 -10.39
C SER A 189 -13.09 -7.35 -10.08
N THR A 190 -12.79 -7.70 -8.82
CA THR A 190 -11.45 -8.07 -8.41
C THR A 190 -11.29 -9.59 -8.27
N LEU A 191 -10.21 -10.12 -8.83
CA LEU A 191 -9.75 -11.50 -8.69
C LEU A 191 -8.55 -11.48 -7.73
N GLN A 192 -8.81 -11.71 -6.44
CA GLN A 192 -7.80 -11.52 -5.40
C GLN A 192 -7.03 -12.80 -5.10
N ALA A 193 -5.70 -12.71 -5.11
CA ALA A 193 -4.78 -13.79 -4.82
C ALA A 193 -4.86 -14.26 -3.34
N LEU A 194 -4.50 -15.53 -3.10
CA LEU A 194 -4.53 -16.19 -1.79
C LEU A 194 -3.72 -15.44 -0.73
N SER A 195 -2.57 -14.89 -1.11
CA SER A 195 -1.70 -14.11 -0.23
C SER A 195 -2.36 -12.84 0.33
N GLY A 196 -3.44 -12.35 -0.29
CA GLY A 196 -4.24 -11.25 0.25
C GLY A 196 -4.95 -11.57 1.58
N ALA A 197 -5.13 -12.87 1.89
CA ALA A 197 -5.60 -13.34 3.19
C ALA A 197 -4.43 -13.74 4.14
N GLY A 198 -3.20 -13.31 3.84
CA GLY A 198 -2.00 -13.62 4.62
C GLY A 198 -1.62 -15.10 4.56
N GLN A 199 -0.83 -15.53 5.56
CA GLN A 199 -0.38 -16.93 5.65
C GLN A 199 -1.55 -17.93 5.74
N THR A 200 -2.63 -17.55 6.42
CA THR A 200 -3.84 -18.38 6.51
C THR A 200 -4.45 -18.64 5.13
N GLY A 201 -4.47 -17.64 4.25
CA GLY A 201 -4.96 -17.80 2.88
C GLY A 201 -4.10 -18.73 2.03
N LEU A 202 -2.79 -18.58 2.14
CA LEU A 202 -1.82 -19.44 1.42
C LEU A 202 -1.93 -20.92 1.83
N ASN A 203 -2.21 -21.19 3.09
CA ASN A 203 -2.31 -22.52 3.66
C ASN A 203 -3.72 -23.13 3.58
N SER A 204 -4.73 -22.36 3.17
CA SER A 204 -6.12 -22.81 3.15
C SER A 204 -6.39 -23.82 2.05
N LYS A 205 -6.85 -25.02 2.43
CA LYS A 205 -7.32 -26.02 1.49
C LYS A 205 -8.59 -25.61 0.74
N ASN A 206 -9.44 -24.78 1.38
CA ASN A 206 -10.71 -24.31 0.82
C ASN A 206 -10.56 -23.37 -0.38
N PHE A 207 -9.43 -22.68 -0.50
CA PHE A 207 -9.16 -21.77 -1.61
C PHE A 207 -8.42 -22.44 -2.77
N LYS A 208 -7.79 -23.59 -2.54
CA LYS A 208 -7.12 -24.35 -3.62
C LYS A 208 -8.17 -24.91 -4.57
N LYS A 209 -8.03 -24.62 -5.88
CA LYS A 209 -8.94 -25.06 -6.94
C LYS A 209 -10.40 -24.57 -6.79
N ASN A 210 -10.63 -23.44 -6.11
CA ASN A 210 -11.96 -22.89 -5.91
C ASN A 210 -11.96 -21.36 -6.08
N VAL A 211 -13.10 -20.80 -6.51
CA VAL A 211 -13.37 -19.37 -6.53
C VAL A 211 -14.37 -19.07 -5.41
N VAL A 212 -13.99 -18.19 -4.49
CA VAL A 212 -14.88 -17.74 -3.41
C VAL A 212 -15.41 -16.37 -3.77
N PRO A 213 -16.74 -16.21 -3.99
CA PRO A 213 -17.35 -15.00 -4.55
C PRO A 213 -17.57 -13.88 -3.53
N PHE A 214 -17.00 -14.00 -2.34
CA PHE A 214 -17.14 -13.02 -1.26
C PHE A 214 -15.88 -12.91 -0.40
N ILE A 215 -15.44 -11.69 -0.14
CA ILE A 215 -14.39 -11.38 0.80
C ILE A 215 -14.90 -10.30 1.74
N LYS A 216 -15.03 -10.63 3.02
CA LYS A 216 -15.65 -9.76 4.03
C LYS A 216 -15.05 -8.35 4.04
N GLY A 217 -15.88 -7.33 3.76
CA GLY A 217 -15.53 -5.92 3.80
C GLY A 217 -14.62 -5.44 2.67
N GLU A 218 -14.34 -6.26 1.64
CA GLU A 218 -13.48 -5.84 0.53
C GLU A 218 -14.23 -4.95 -0.48
N GLU A 219 -15.50 -5.24 -0.77
CA GLU A 219 -16.31 -4.42 -1.66
C GLU A 219 -16.50 -3.01 -1.11
N GLU A 220 -16.83 -2.91 0.19
CA GLU A 220 -16.95 -1.63 0.88
C GLU A 220 -15.68 -0.78 0.80
N LYS A 221 -14.50 -1.39 1.02
CA LYS A 221 -13.21 -0.70 0.87
C LYS A 221 -12.96 -0.29 -0.59
N THR A 222 -13.26 -1.19 -1.53
CA THR A 222 -13.04 -0.96 -2.96
C THR A 222 -13.94 0.17 -3.50
N ILE A 223 -15.10 0.39 -2.90
CA ILE A 223 -16.00 1.50 -3.21
C ILE A 223 -15.55 2.80 -2.55
N ASN A 224 -15.22 2.78 -1.25
CA ASN A 224 -15.05 4.00 -0.45
C ASN A 224 -13.62 4.55 -0.44
N GLU A 225 -12.58 3.71 -0.44
CA GLU A 225 -11.20 4.18 -0.37
C GLU A 225 -10.77 5.00 -1.61
N PRO A 226 -11.16 4.64 -2.86
CA PRO A 226 -10.88 5.47 -4.03
C PRO A 226 -11.42 6.90 -3.92
N LEU A 227 -12.61 7.07 -3.30
CA LEU A 227 -13.23 8.39 -3.15
C LEU A 227 -12.37 9.31 -2.28
N LYS A 228 -11.72 8.76 -1.25
CA LYS A 228 -10.80 9.51 -0.39
C LYS A 228 -9.47 9.77 -1.11
N ILE A 229 -8.92 8.78 -1.80
CA ILE A 229 -7.63 8.92 -2.51
C ILE A 229 -7.71 9.95 -3.63
N LEU A 230 -8.82 9.97 -4.38
CA LEU A 230 -9.08 10.94 -5.45
C LEU A 230 -9.70 12.25 -4.93
N GLY A 231 -9.88 12.36 -3.62
CA GLY A 231 -10.46 13.52 -2.95
C GLY A 231 -9.52 14.72 -2.91
N SER A 232 -9.97 15.76 -2.26
CA SER A 232 -9.23 17.01 -2.13
C SER A 232 -8.93 17.35 -0.67
N ILE A 233 -7.91 18.20 -0.46
CA ILE A 233 -7.57 18.70 0.86
C ILE A 233 -8.49 19.86 1.22
N SER A 234 -8.98 19.86 2.44
CA SER A 234 -9.79 20.92 3.01
C SER A 234 -9.23 21.38 4.36
N LYS A 235 -9.77 22.50 4.91
CA LYS A 235 -9.40 23.00 6.25
C LYS A 235 -9.64 21.96 7.37
N ASN A 236 -10.54 21.01 7.14
CA ASN A 236 -10.98 20.02 8.12
C ASN A 236 -10.54 18.59 7.76
N GLY A 237 -9.47 18.44 6.99
CA GLY A 237 -8.96 17.15 6.53
C GLY A 237 -9.29 16.85 5.06
N ILE A 238 -9.23 15.60 4.67
CA ILE A 238 -9.48 15.14 3.30
C ILE A 238 -10.99 15.06 3.08
N LYS A 239 -11.46 15.70 2.01
CA LYS A 239 -12.83 15.61 1.51
C LYS A 239 -12.88 14.59 0.37
N ASN A 240 -13.72 13.57 0.49
CA ASN A 240 -13.94 12.59 -0.56
C ASN A 240 -14.47 13.25 -1.83
N ILE A 241 -14.03 12.76 -2.99
CA ILE A 241 -14.67 13.12 -4.26
C ILE A 241 -16.09 12.56 -4.29
N SER A 242 -17.03 13.32 -4.79
CA SER A 242 -18.46 12.96 -4.88
C SER A 242 -18.94 12.67 -6.29
N GLU A 243 -18.11 13.03 -7.27
CA GLU A 243 -18.49 13.03 -8.68
C GLU A 243 -18.27 11.69 -9.39
N ILE A 244 -17.76 10.69 -8.67
CA ILE A 244 -17.49 9.35 -9.20
C ILE A 244 -18.28 8.32 -8.40
N GLU A 245 -19.05 7.51 -9.08
CA GLU A 245 -19.73 6.35 -8.49
C GLU A 245 -18.88 5.09 -8.70
N PHE A 246 -18.63 4.35 -7.61
CA PHE A 246 -17.95 3.06 -7.67
C PHE A 246 -18.91 1.92 -7.34
N SER A 247 -18.82 0.84 -8.11
CA SER A 247 -19.44 -0.46 -7.81
C SER A 247 -18.37 -1.55 -7.84
N ALA A 248 -18.43 -2.48 -6.89
CA ALA A 248 -17.40 -3.50 -6.76
C ALA A 248 -17.97 -4.89 -6.51
N THR A 249 -17.30 -5.91 -7.09
CA THR A 249 -17.46 -7.32 -6.74
C THR A 249 -16.09 -7.90 -6.47
N CYS A 250 -15.90 -8.48 -5.27
CA CYS A 250 -14.59 -8.95 -4.83
C CYS A 250 -14.57 -10.47 -4.61
N THR A 251 -13.76 -11.17 -5.39
CA THR A 251 -13.62 -12.63 -5.34
C THR A 251 -12.23 -13.08 -4.93
N ARG A 252 -12.13 -14.23 -4.27
CA ARG A 252 -10.85 -14.90 -4.02
C ARG A 252 -10.65 -16.00 -5.04
N VAL A 253 -9.50 -16.02 -5.71
CA VAL A 253 -9.13 -16.98 -6.74
C VAL A 253 -7.87 -17.76 -6.36
N PRO A 254 -7.64 -18.99 -6.90
CA PRO A 254 -6.51 -19.84 -6.56
C PRO A 254 -5.19 -19.40 -7.25
N VAL A 255 -4.90 -18.09 -7.13
CA VAL A 255 -3.65 -17.46 -7.56
C VAL A 255 -2.84 -17.12 -6.31
N ILE A 256 -1.54 -17.36 -6.30
CA ILE A 256 -0.70 -17.17 -5.11
C ILE A 256 -0.46 -15.69 -4.84
N ILE A 257 0.01 -14.93 -5.85
CA ILE A 257 0.35 -13.51 -5.78
C ILE A 257 -0.20 -12.81 -7.03
N GLY A 258 -0.62 -11.57 -6.89
CA GLY A 258 -1.14 -10.71 -7.95
C GLY A 258 -2.67 -10.57 -7.90
N HIS A 259 -3.13 -9.36 -7.54
CA HIS A 259 -4.55 -9.02 -7.63
C HIS A 259 -4.86 -8.48 -9.02
N THR A 260 -5.81 -9.09 -9.68
CA THR A 260 -6.31 -8.66 -10.98
C THR A 260 -7.62 -7.91 -10.81
N ALA A 261 -7.80 -6.82 -11.54
CA ALA A 261 -9.04 -6.07 -11.62
C ALA A 261 -9.57 -6.04 -13.06
N ILE A 262 -10.83 -6.38 -13.23
CA ILE A 262 -11.60 -6.16 -14.45
C ILE A 262 -12.34 -4.84 -14.24
N VAL A 263 -12.04 -3.83 -15.04
CA VAL A 263 -12.51 -2.47 -14.84
C VAL A 263 -13.32 -2.00 -16.05
N HIS A 264 -14.49 -1.44 -15.76
CA HIS A 264 -15.33 -0.73 -16.72
C HIS A 264 -15.49 0.70 -16.21
N ALA A 265 -15.37 1.69 -17.10
CA ALA A 265 -15.49 3.09 -16.72
C ALA A 265 -16.29 3.90 -17.75
N SER A 266 -17.08 4.84 -17.22
CA SER A 266 -17.79 5.86 -18.02
C SER A 266 -17.25 7.24 -17.68
N PHE A 267 -17.12 8.08 -18.70
CA PHE A 267 -16.69 9.46 -18.57
C PHE A 267 -17.88 10.39 -18.33
N LYS A 268 -17.60 11.56 -17.76
CA LYS A 268 -18.63 12.56 -17.46
C LYS A 268 -19.02 13.40 -18.68
N ASN A 269 -18.04 13.71 -19.52
CA ASN A 269 -18.18 14.61 -20.67
C ASN A 269 -17.54 13.97 -21.91
N GLU A 270 -16.35 14.41 -22.26
CA GLU A 270 -15.61 13.91 -23.42
C GLU A 270 -15.06 12.49 -23.17
N ILE A 271 -15.24 11.61 -24.16
CA ILE A 271 -14.75 10.23 -24.12
C ILE A 271 -13.47 10.16 -24.96
N PRO A 272 -12.31 9.78 -24.38
CA PRO A 272 -11.10 9.62 -25.16
C PRO A 272 -11.23 8.47 -26.15
N SER A 273 -10.70 8.63 -27.34
CA SER A 273 -10.49 7.47 -28.22
C SER A 273 -9.58 6.46 -27.54
N ILE A 274 -9.68 5.19 -27.90
CA ILE A 274 -8.80 4.13 -27.35
C ILE A 274 -7.32 4.46 -27.58
N LYS A 275 -6.97 5.07 -28.71
CA LYS A 275 -5.61 5.52 -29.01
C LYS A 275 -5.13 6.61 -28.04
N GLN A 276 -5.99 7.58 -27.70
CA GLN A 276 -5.69 8.62 -26.71
C GLN A 276 -5.55 8.02 -25.30
N ALA A 277 -6.50 7.20 -24.86
CA ALA A 277 -6.45 6.54 -23.56
C ALA A 277 -5.19 5.67 -23.42
N LEU A 278 -4.84 4.91 -24.46
CA LEU A 278 -3.61 4.12 -24.51
C LEU A 278 -2.35 5.00 -24.36
N SER A 279 -2.32 6.11 -25.11
CA SER A 279 -1.19 7.07 -25.03
C SER A 279 -1.06 7.66 -23.63
N ILE A 280 -2.17 8.02 -22.97
CA ILE A 280 -2.20 8.53 -21.60
C ILE A 280 -1.60 7.51 -20.63
N LEU A 281 -2.01 6.24 -20.72
CA LEU A 281 -1.53 5.19 -19.83
C LEU A 281 -0.04 4.90 -20.06
N LYS A 282 0.40 4.76 -21.32
CA LYS A 282 1.82 4.49 -21.66
C LYS A 282 2.77 5.63 -21.27
N ASN A 283 2.30 6.87 -21.30
CA ASN A 283 3.10 8.06 -21.02
C ASN A 283 2.87 8.67 -19.64
N TYR A 284 2.20 7.94 -18.73
CA TYR A 284 1.92 8.44 -17.38
C TYR A 284 3.20 8.79 -16.64
N LYS A 285 3.29 10.04 -16.18
CA LYS A 285 4.41 10.51 -15.37
C LYS A 285 3.97 10.65 -13.91
N SER A 286 4.67 9.94 -13.04
CA SER A 286 4.43 10.03 -11.59
C SER A 286 4.75 11.44 -11.07
N PRO A 287 3.88 12.03 -10.23
CA PRO A 287 4.14 13.32 -9.59
C PRO A 287 5.34 13.27 -8.62
N VAL A 288 5.71 12.07 -8.15
CA VAL A 288 6.84 11.88 -7.23
C VAL A 288 8.16 11.54 -7.91
N LYS A 289 8.20 11.53 -9.26
CA LYS A 289 9.43 11.25 -10.00
C LYS A 289 10.60 12.15 -9.60
N GLN A 290 10.32 13.42 -9.31
CA GLN A 290 11.30 14.42 -8.88
C GLN A 290 11.99 14.12 -7.55
N PHE A 291 11.37 13.29 -6.70
CA PHE A 291 11.92 12.93 -5.39
C PHE A 291 12.91 11.78 -5.43
N ASP A 292 13.01 11.08 -6.55
CA ASP A 292 13.91 9.93 -6.75
C ASP A 292 13.83 8.93 -5.59
N LEU A 293 12.61 8.46 -5.33
CA LEU A 293 12.33 7.51 -4.24
C LEU A 293 12.89 6.13 -4.62
N PRO A 294 13.74 5.51 -3.78
CA PRO A 294 14.39 4.23 -4.10
C PRO A 294 13.44 3.08 -4.47
N THR A 295 12.24 3.07 -3.87
CA THR A 295 11.24 2.02 -4.13
C THR A 295 10.31 2.36 -5.31
N SER A 296 10.39 3.56 -5.88
CA SER A 296 9.56 3.94 -7.02
C SER A 296 9.90 3.13 -8.27
N PRO A 297 8.89 2.61 -8.99
CA PRO A 297 9.13 1.97 -10.28
C PRO A 297 9.52 3.01 -11.34
N LYS A 298 10.31 2.59 -12.32
CA LYS A 298 10.65 3.43 -13.49
C LYS A 298 9.38 3.79 -14.27
N HIS A 299 8.47 2.81 -14.38
CA HIS A 299 7.20 2.93 -15.07
C HIS A 299 6.06 2.63 -14.10
N PRO A 300 5.40 3.64 -13.52
CA PRO A 300 4.28 3.41 -12.59
C PRO A 300 3.13 2.61 -13.20
N ILE A 301 2.91 2.79 -14.51
CA ILE A 301 2.01 1.98 -15.33
C ILE A 301 2.84 1.30 -16.42
N VAL A 302 2.74 -0.01 -16.51
CA VAL A 302 3.27 -0.83 -17.62
C VAL A 302 2.09 -1.31 -18.45
N TYR A 303 1.94 -0.80 -19.67
CA TYR A 303 0.92 -1.29 -20.57
C TYR A 303 1.43 -2.48 -21.38
N LEU A 304 0.65 -3.56 -21.39
CA LEU A 304 0.98 -4.82 -22.07
C LEU A 304 0.06 -4.99 -23.29
N ASP A 305 0.67 -5.01 -24.47
CA ASP A 305 -0.05 -5.04 -25.75
C ASP A 305 -0.56 -6.44 -26.14
N GLN A 306 -0.03 -7.52 -25.51
CA GLN A 306 -0.44 -8.90 -25.78
C GLN A 306 -1.89 -9.14 -25.34
N ILE A 307 -2.64 -9.88 -26.17
CA ILE A 307 -4.07 -10.10 -25.96
C ILE A 307 -4.42 -10.88 -24.67
N ASP A 308 -3.49 -11.68 -24.16
CA ASP A 308 -3.64 -12.51 -22.97
C ASP A 308 -2.98 -11.92 -21.71
N ARG A 309 -2.55 -10.67 -21.75
CA ARG A 309 -1.86 -9.98 -20.62
C ARG A 309 -2.73 -8.84 -20.06
N PRO A 310 -2.59 -8.49 -18.75
CA PRO A 310 -1.61 -9.02 -17.78
C PRO A 310 -2.03 -10.35 -17.14
N GLN A 311 -1.02 -11.15 -16.76
CA GLN A 311 -1.19 -12.42 -16.06
C GLN A 311 -0.43 -12.40 -14.72
N PRO A 312 -1.06 -12.78 -13.58
CA PRO A 312 -0.41 -12.74 -12.27
C PRO A 312 0.93 -13.47 -12.19
N LYS A 313 1.03 -14.65 -12.80
CA LYS A 313 2.23 -15.52 -12.74
C LYS A 313 3.48 -14.88 -13.35
N ILE A 314 3.32 -14.06 -14.38
CA ILE A 314 4.45 -13.50 -15.15
C ILE A 314 4.60 -11.99 -14.99
N ASP A 315 3.51 -11.25 -14.67
CA ASP A 315 3.53 -9.79 -14.63
C ASP A 315 3.59 -9.19 -13.23
N SER A 316 3.24 -9.98 -12.19
CA SER A 316 3.23 -9.44 -10.83
C SER A 316 4.62 -9.14 -10.27
N SER A 317 5.70 -9.61 -10.90
CA SER A 317 7.09 -9.38 -10.48
C SER A 317 7.84 -8.33 -11.30
N LEU A 318 7.22 -7.73 -12.31
CA LEU A 318 7.85 -6.67 -13.11
C LEU A 318 8.41 -5.57 -12.21
N GLU A 319 9.61 -5.06 -12.52
CA GLU A 319 10.31 -4.02 -11.73
C GLU A 319 10.16 -4.23 -10.21
N ASN A 320 10.49 -5.41 -9.73
CA ASN A 320 10.38 -5.81 -8.31
C ASN A 320 8.94 -5.74 -7.73
N GLY A 321 7.90 -5.83 -8.57
CA GLY A 321 6.50 -5.86 -8.16
C GLY A 321 5.90 -4.50 -7.83
N MET A 322 6.54 -3.39 -8.19
CA MET A 322 6.05 -2.04 -7.89
C MET A 322 5.16 -1.42 -8.97
N PRO A 323 5.30 -1.68 -10.28
CA PRO A 323 4.39 -1.18 -11.29
C PRO A 323 2.97 -1.76 -11.19
N VAL A 324 2.05 -1.05 -11.83
CA VAL A 324 0.71 -1.56 -12.16
C VAL A 324 0.71 -1.94 -13.62
N SER A 325 0.46 -3.21 -13.92
CA SER A 325 0.34 -3.70 -15.29
C SER A 325 -1.09 -3.48 -15.78
N ILE A 326 -1.25 -2.83 -16.93
CA ILE A 326 -2.54 -2.62 -17.59
C ILE A 326 -2.52 -3.27 -18.96
N GLY A 327 -3.59 -3.90 -19.35
CA GLY A 327 -3.76 -4.46 -20.67
C GLY A 327 -5.21 -4.54 -21.10
N ARG A 328 -5.46 -5.00 -22.33
CA ARG A 328 -6.80 -5.21 -22.89
C ARG A 328 -7.71 -3.98 -22.86
N LEU A 329 -7.13 -2.79 -22.97
CA LEU A 329 -7.92 -1.56 -23.11
C LEU A 329 -8.73 -1.61 -24.41
N SER A 330 -10.04 -1.46 -24.29
CA SER A 330 -10.97 -1.49 -25.41
C SER A 330 -12.23 -0.69 -25.11
N LYS A 331 -13.00 -0.36 -26.17
CA LYS A 331 -14.36 0.16 -26.00
C LYS A 331 -15.21 -0.88 -25.27
N ASP A 332 -16.15 -0.42 -24.48
CA ASP A 332 -17.18 -1.24 -23.86
C ASP A 332 -18.56 -0.90 -24.43
N LYS A 333 -19.49 -1.84 -24.36
CA LYS A 333 -20.83 -1.68 -24.94
C LYS A 333 -21.79 -0.94 -23.99
N PHE A 334 -21.58 -1.10 -22.67
CA PHE A 334 -22.46 -0.53 -21.63
C PHE A 334 -21.79 0.64 -20.90
N PHE A 335 -20.47 0.63 -20.85
CA PHE A 335 -19.60 1.70 -20.40
C PHE A 335 -18.81 2.25 -21.60
N ASP A 336 -18.01 3.26 -21.40
CA ASP A 336 -17.23 3.84 -22.50
C ASP A 336 -15.96 3.03 -22.79
N ILE A 337 -15.27 2.59 -21.73
CA ILE A 337 -14.06 1.79 -21.83
C ILE A 337 -14.03 0.64 -20.82
N LYS A 338 -13.23 -0.38 -21.13
CA LYS A 338 -12.84 -1.42 -20.20
C LYS A 338 -11.36 -1.78 -20.34
N PHE A 339 -10.76 -2.25 -19.24
CA PHE A 339 -9.39 -2.75 -19.23
C PHE A 339 -9.19 -3.77 -18.12
N ILE A 340 -8.04 -4.48 -18.17
CA ILE A 340 -7.58 -5.36 -17.10
C ILE A 340 -6.38 -4.70 -16.43
N GLY A 341 -6.42 -4.60 -15.11
CA GLY A 341 -5.31 -4.16 -14.28
C GLY A 341 -4.78 -5.26 -13.36
N LEU A 342 -3.49 -5.24 -13.09
CA LEU A 342 -2.81 -6.18 -12.20
C LEU A 342 -1.77 -5.46 -11.36
N SER A 343 -1.70 -5.80 -10.09
CA SER A 343 -0.60 -5.40 -9.21
C SER A 343 -0.15 -6.53 -8.29
N ASN A 344 1.11 -6.49 -7.87
CA ASN A 344 1.61 -7.34 -6.79
C ASN A 344 0.99 -6.89 -5.45
N ASN A 345 0.12 -7.69 -4.90
CA ASN A 345 -0.62 -7.35 -3.67
C ASN A 345 0.24 -7.36 -2.41
N ILE A 346 1.39 -8.05 -2.42
CA ILE A 346 2.34 -8.11 -1.29
C ILE A 346 3.31 -6.92 -1.35
N ILE A 347 3.87 -6.63 -2.52
CA ILE A 347 4.86 -5.57 -2.70
C ILE A 347 4.14 -4.24 -2.92
N ARG A 348 3.59 -3.99 -4.10
CA ARG A 348 2.84 -2.76 -4.39
C ARG A 348 1.67 -2.58 -3.43
N GLY A 349 0.92 -3.66 -3.24
CA GLY A 349 -0.30 -3.69 -2.41
C GLY A 349 -0.04 -3.55 -0.91
N ALA A 350 1.15 -3.82 -0.39
CA ALA A 350 1.46 -3.79 1.03
C ALA A 350 2.85 -3.23 1.34
N SER A 351 3.88 -4.06 1.45
CA SER A 351 5.18 -3.70 2.02
C SER A 351 5.93 -2.64 1.20
N GLY A 352 6.07 -2.84 -0.11
CA GLY A 352 6.78 -1.89 -0.98
C GLY A 352 6.06 -0.54 -1.05
N GLY A 353 4.72 -0.55 -1.19
CA GLY A 353 3.94 0.70 -1.18
C GLY A 353 3.98 1.45 0.15
N ALA A 354 4.13 0.75 1.29
CA ALA A 354 4.33 1.40 2.59
C ALA A 354 5.73 2.03 2.69
N ILE A 355 6.76 1.34 2.20
CA ILE A 355 8.12 1.87 2.15
C ILE A 355 8.18 3.10 1.25
N GLN A 356 7.62 3.05 0.05
CA GLN A 356 7.55 4.19 -0.88
C GLN A 356 6.80 5.40 -0.26
N MET A 357 5.73 5.16 0.50
CA MET A 357 5.04 6.21 1.25
C MET A 357 5.94 6.83 2.33
N ALA A 358 6.70 6.02 3.07
CA ALA A 358 7.67 6.53 4.05
C ALA A 358 8.79 7.35 3.38
N GLU A 359 9.32 6.89 2.25
CA GLU A 359 10.30 7.63 1.45
C GLU A 359 9.77 9.00 1.01
N LEU A 360 8.51 9.05 0.56
CA LEU A 360 7.84 10.32 0.22
C LEU A 360 7.78 11.26 1.43
N LEU A 361 7.35 10.75 2.59
CA LEU A 361 7.22 11.55 3.81
C LEU A 361 8.56 12.04 4.35
N ILE A 362 9.67 11.31 4.10
CA ILE A 362 11.04 11.78 4.35
C ILE A 362 11.36 12.96 3.42
N LYS A 363 11.13 12.81 2.12
CA LYS A 363 11.42 13.88 1.14
C LYS A 363 10.58 15.13 1.35
N GLN A 364 9.41 14.99 1.93
CA GLN A 364 8.53 16.10 2.30
C GLN A 364 8.83 16.69 3.69
N GLY A 365 9.80 16.14 4.44
CA GLY A 365 10.23 16.64 5.74
C GLY A 365 9.32 16.27 6.92
N PHE A 366 8.39 15.33 6.77
CA PHE A 366 7.57 14.84 7.87
C PHE A 366 8.28 13.80 8.74
N ILE A 367 9.20 13.03 8.15
CA ILE A 367 10.09 12.11 8.87
C ILE A 367 11.49 12.73 8.82
N ASN A 368 12.00 13.13 9.97
CA ASN A 368 13.31 13.77 10.07
C ASN A 368 14.43 12.74 10.00
N VAL A 369 15.45 13.08 9.22
CA VAL A 369 16.75 12.41 9.24
C VAL A 369 17.57 13.13 10.30
N GLY A 370 17.62 12.59 11.53
CA GLY A 370 18.35 13.18 12.65
C GLY A 370 19.87 13.28 12.43
#